data_dccdfc5da2f8aefea39867ced129e851
#
_entry.id   dccdfc5da2f8aefea39867ced129e851
#
_cell.length_a   1.000
_cell.length_b   1.000
_cell.length_c   1.000
_cell.angle_alpha   90.00
_cell.angle_beta   90.00
_cell.angle_gamma   90.00
#
_symmetry.space_group_name_H-M   'P 1'
#
loop_
_entity.id
_entity.type
_entity.pdbx_description
1 polymer ?
#
loop_
_entity_poly.entity_id
_entity_poly.type
_entity_poly.pdbx_seq_one_letter_code
_entity_poly.pdbx_strand_id
1 'polypeptide(L)'
;VIDRLIAGSATPPIILLQSDHGPNLRRGLKATEHFRVRLTNLNAVLLPGAPPELMPADATPVNLFRRVFNHYFDAGLPLRPDRHFVSQFGQPYRFIEVDENGARLEAAAD
;
A
#
# COMPACT_ATOMS: atom_id res chain seq x y z
N VAL A 1 -20.02 4.23 -8.75
CA VAL A 1 -20.14 3.28 -7.60
C VAL A 1 -19.97 4.03 -6.29
N ILE A 2 -18.87 4.74 -6.07
CA ILE A 2 -18.58 5.44 -4.81
C ILE A 2 -19.70 6.42 -4.43
N ASP A 3 -20.15 7.27 -5.35
CA ASP A 3 -21.25 8.23 -5.12
C ASP A 3 -22.53 7.54 -4.64
N ARG A 4 -22.83 6.35 -5.20
CA ARG A 4 -24.01 5.56 -4.79
C ARG A 4 -23.84 5.00 -3.37
N LEU A 5 -22.64 4.58 -3.00
CA LEU A 5 -22.36 4.11 -1.65
C LEU A 5 -22.53 5.25 -0.64
N ILE A 6 -21.97 6.41 -0.94
CA ILE A 6 -22.09 7.59 -0.07
C ILE A 6 -23.54 8.03 0.06
N ALA A 7 -24.26 8.18 -1.06
CA ALA A 7 -25.65 8.65 -1.07
C ALA A 7 -26.66 7.63 -0.50
N GLY A 8 -26.35 6.34 -0.60
CA GLY A 8 -27.23 5.26 -0.12
C GLY A 8 -26.98 4.81 1.32
N SER A 9 -25.97 5.35 1.98
CA SER A 9 -25.61 4.96 3.35
C SER A 9 -26.25 5.90 4.37
N ALA A 10 -26.92 5.34 5.37
CA ALA A 10 -27.51 6.10 6.47
C ALA A 10 -26.45 6.81 7.34
N THR A 11 -25.27 6.22 7.43
CA THR A 11 -24.09 6.81 8.06
C THR A 11 -22.94 6.84 7.05
N PRO A 12 -22.03 7.84 7.11
CA PRO A 12 -20.91 7.92 6.19
C PRO A 12 -20.10 6.62 6.17
N PRO A 13 -19.94 5.95 5.03
CA PRO A 13 -19.23 4.66 4.96
C PRO A 13 -17.72 4.83 5.03
N ILE A 14 -17.02 3.86 5.59
CA ILE A 14 -15.58 3.71 5.43
C ILE A 14 -15.34 3.13 4.04
N ILE A 15 -14.58 3.82 3.19
CA ILE A 15 -14.26 3.35 1.83
C ILE A 15 -12.74 3.29 1.68
N LEU A 16 -12.25 2.13 1.26
CA LEU A 16 -10.86 1.91 0.90
C LEU A 16 -10.83 1.49 -0.58
N LEU A 17 -10.23 2.31 -1.42
CA LEU A 17 -10.03 2.03 -2.84
C LEU A 17 -8.55 1.86 -3.08
N GLN A 18 -8.14 0.64 -3.39
CA GLN A 18 -6.73 0.28 -3.50
C GLN A 18 -6.49 -0.63 -4.71
N SER A 19 -5.39 -0.40 -5.42
CA SER A 19 -4.84 -1.39 -6.34
C SER A 19 -3.86 -2.31 -5.63
N ASP A 20 -3.65 -3.50 -6.16
CA ASP A 20 -2.69 -4.48 -5.66
C ASP A 20 -1.24 -4.06 -5.94
N HIS A 21 -1.01 -3.30 -7.01
CA HIS A 21 0.29 -2.78 -7.42
C HIS A 21 0.13 -1.64 -8.45
N GLY A 22 1.23 -0.95 -8.73
CA GLY A 22 1.31 0.03 -9.83
C GLY A 22 1.36 -0.59 -11.22
N PRO A 23 1.34 0.22 -12.28
CA PRO A 23 1.29 -0.26 -13.67
C PRO A 23 2.55 -1.05 -14.05
N ASN A 24 2.38 -2.02 -14.96
CA ASN A 24 3.47 -2.84 -15.47
C ASN A 24 4.11 -2.18 -16.72
N LEU A 25 4.85 -1.12 -16.50
CA LEU A 25 5.56 -0.39 -17.56
C LEU A 25 6.96 -0.96 -17.73
N ARG A 26 7.12 -1.97 -18.62
CA ARG A 26 8.43 -2.61 -18.85
C ARG A 26 9.25 -1.94 -19.95
N ARG A 27 8.63 -1.25 -20.92
CA ARG A 27 9.34 -0.65 -22.05
C ARG A 27 10.11 0.60 -21.66
N GLY A 28 11.43 0.58 -21.88
CA GLY A 28 12.30 1.75 -21.75
C GLY A 28 12.72 2.12 -20.34
N LEU A 29 12.28 1.38 -19.33
CA LEU A 29 12.65 1.62 -17.94
C LEU A 29 13.83 0.76 -17.50
N LYS A 30 14.72 1.32 -16.66
CA LYS A 30 15.69 0.54 -15.90
C LYS A 30 14.97 -0.32 -14.86
N ALA A 31 15.61 -1.37 -14.37
CA ALA A 31 15.01 -2.29 -13.40
C ALA A 31 14.51 -1.57 -12.14
N THR A 32 15.28 -0.65 -11.59
CA THR A 32 14.91 0.16 -10.41
C THR A 32 13.68 1.03 -10.67
N GLU A 33 13.61 1.71 -11.80
CA GLU A 33 12.46 2.51 -12.20
C GLU A 33 11.21 1.65 -12.39
N HIS A 34 11.38 0.47 -12.98
CA HIS A 34 10.29 -0.49 -13.13
C HIS A 34 9.76 -0.94 -11.77
N PHE A 35 10.64 -1.28 -10.82
CA PHE A 35 10.23 -1.66 -9.48
C PHE A 35 9.57 -0.52 -8.74
N ARG A 36 10.12 0.69 -8.78
CA ARG A 36 9.50 1.88 -8.19
C ARG A 36 8.07 2.09 -8.71
N VAL A 37 7.87 2.03 -10.02
CA VAL A 37 6.52 2.17 -10.63
C VAL A 37 5.58 1.04 -10.19
N ARG A 38 6.07 -0.18 -10.04
CA ARG A 38 5.27 -1.32 -9.55
C ARG A 38 4.88 -1.18 -8.08
N LEU A 39 5.69 -0.54 -7.26
CA LEU A 39 5.41 -0.30 -5.85
C LEU A 39 4.43 0.87 -5.62
N THR A 40 4.30 1.80 -6.59
CA THR A 40 3.29 2.86 -6.51
C THR A 40 1.92 2.31 -6.85
N ASN A 41 1.11 2.05 -5.84
CA ASN A 41 -0.28 1.63 -6.01
C ASN A 41 -1.26 2.78 -5.80
N LEU A 42 -2.44 2.67 -6.40
CA LEU A 42 -3.56 3.55 -6.04
C LEU A 42 -3.96 3.28 -4.59
N ASN A 43 -4.05 4.33 -3.81
CA ASN A 43 -4.62 4.26 -2.47
C ASN A 43 -5.46 5.52 -2.23
N ALA A 44 -6.77 5.37 -2.20
CA ALA A 44 -7.71 6.45 -1.89
C ALA A 44 -8.66 5.99 -0.80
N VAL A 45 -8.83 6.81 0.23
CA VAL A 45 -9.61 6.45 1.40
C VAL A 45 -10.65 7.52 1.73
N LEU A 46 -11.82 7.07 2.17
CA LEU A 46 -12.82 7.90 2.85
C LEU A 46 -12.95 7.35 4.28
N LEU A 47 -12.50 8.11 5.26
CA LEU A 47 -12.44 7.72 6.67
C LEU A 47 -13.21 8.74 7.52
N PRO A 48 -14.53 8.61 7.64
CA PRO A 48 -15.36 9.58 8.33
C PRO A 48 -14.98 9.71 9.81
N GLY A 49 -14.78 10.95 10.27
CA GLY A 49 -14.41 11.24 11.66
C GLY A 49 -12.95 10.94 12.03
N ALA A 50 -12.17 10.39 11.11
CA ALA A 50 -10.76 10.16 11.36
C ALA A 50 -9.92 11.44 11.15
N PRO A 51 -8.86 11.64 11.96
CA PRO A 51 -7.93 12.72 11.72
C PRO A 51 -7.08 12.45 10.46
N PRO A 52 -6.62 13.49 9.73
CA PRO A 52 -5.81 13.32 8.51
C PRO A 52 -4.56 12.45 8.71
N GLU A 53 -3.96 12.51 9.89
CA GLU A 53 -2.74 11.78 10.25
C GLU A 53 -2.95 10.27 10.37
N LEU A 54 -4.22 9.81 10.44
CA LEU A 54 -4.51 8.38 10.49
C LEU A 54 -3.98 7.68 9.24
N MET A 55 -4.07 8.35 8.08
CA MET A 55 -3.59 7.81 6.81
C MET A 55 -2.63 8.82 6.16
N PRO A 56 -1.33 8.76 6.48
CA PRO A 56 -0.34 9.65 5.87
C PRO A 56 -0.21 9.40 4.36
N ALA A 57 0.28 10.41 3.64
CA ALA A 57 0.36 10.37 2.17
C ALA A 57 1.25 9.26 1.61
N ASP A 58 2.24 8.81 2.41
CA ASP A 58 3.16 7.71 2.12
C ASP A 58 2.70 6.36 2.69
N ALA A 59 1.45 6.28 3.18
CA ALA A 59 0.91 5.04 3.74
C ALA A 59 0.99 3.88 2.76
N THR A 60 1.58 2.79 3.21
CA THR A 60 1.65 1.55 2.44
C THR A 60 0.52 0.58 2.79
N PRO A 61 0.23 -0.41 1.93
CA PRO A 61 -0.77 -1.45 2.23
C PRO A 61 -0.49 -2.24 3.51
N VAL A 62 0.76 -2.30 3.95
CA VAL A 62 1.18 -3.06 5.15
C VAL A 62 0.42 -2.64 6.40
N ASN A 63 0.22 -1.33 6.60
CA ASN A 63 -0.40 -0.78 7.79
C ASN A 63 -1.81 -0.22 7.57
N LEU A 64 -2.31 -0.17 6.33
CA LEU A 64 -3.59 0.44 6.02
C LEU A 64 -4.73 -0.13 6.87
N PHE A 65 -4.94 -1.45 6.84
CA PHE A 65 -6.00 -2.09 7.62
C PHE A 65 -5.74 -2.04 9.12
N ARG A 66 -4.48 -2.09 9.58
CA ARG A 66 -4.15 -1.93 11.01
C ARG A 66 -4.58 -0.57 11.54
N ARG A 67 -4.30 0.49 10.79
CA ARG A 67 -4.71 1.85 11.13
C ARG A 67 -6.22 1.98 11.19
N VAL A 68 -6.93 1.49 10.17
CA VAL A 68 -8.40 1.51 10.13
C VAL A 68 -9.00 0.72 11.28
N PHE A 69 -8.55 -0.51 11.53
CA PHE A 69 -9.10 -1.35 12.60
C PHE A 69 -8.78 -0.81 13.98
N ASN A 70 -7.60 -0.23 14.18
CA ASN A 70 -7.28 0.40 15.46
C ASN A 70 -8.17 1.61 15.72
N HIS A 71 -8.41 2.45 14.69
CA HIS A 71 -9.18 3.67 14.87
C HIS A 71 -10.68 3.43 15.08
N TYR A 72 -11.28 2.56 14.25
CA TYR A 72 -12.73 2.39 14.26
C TYR A 72 -13.22 1.24 15.14
N PHE A 73 -12.37 0.29 15.48
CA PHE A 73 -12.75 -0.94 16.19
C PHE A 73 -11.88 -1.23 17.42
N ASP A 74 -11.00 -0.32 17.80
CA ASP A 74 -10.10 -0.45 18.96
C ASP A 74 -9.33 -1.79 18.98
N ALA A 75 -8.86 -2.22 17.80
CA ALA A 75 -8.30 -3.56 17.63
C ALA A 75 -6.91 -3.76 18.27
N GLY A 76 -6.19 -2.68 18.62
CA GLY A 76 -4.88 -2.76 19.28
C GLY A 76 -3.79 -3.44 18.45
N LEU A 77 -3.90 -3.43 17.11
CA LEU A 77 -2.95 -4.09 16.21
C LEU A 77 -1.64 -3.31 16.13
N PRO A 78 -0.48 -3.93 16.41
CA PRO A 78 0.80 -3.24 16.29
C PRO A 78 1.09 -2.89 14.83
N LEU A 79 1.55 -1.66 14.57
CA LEU A 79 2.05 -1.31 13.24
C LEU A 79 3.33 -2.09 12.93
N ARG A 80 3.52 -2.42 11.67
CA ARG A 80 4.68 -3.16 11.17
C ARG A 80 5.61 -2.23 10.41
N PRO A 81 6.92 -2.49 10.40
CA PRO A 81 7.83 -1.83 9.49
C PRO A 81 7.40 -2.03 8.03
N ASP A 82 7.45 -0.98 7.24
CA ASP A 82 7.19 -1.07 5.81
C ASP A 82 8.42 -1.68 5.12
N ARG A 83 8.19 -2.80 4.44
CA ARG A 83 9.21 -3.50 3.65
C ARG A 83 8.65 -3.83 2.28
N HIS A 84 9.45 -3.62 1.26
CA HIS A 84 9.06 -3.83 -0.13
C HIS A 84 9.82 -5.01 -0.73
N PHE A 85 9.07 -5.90 -1.36
CA PHE A 85 9.64 -7.08 -2.00
C PHE A 85 9.18 -7.17 -3.44
N VAL A 86 10.09 -7.54 -4.31
CA VAL A 86 9.82 -7.82 -5.71
C VAL A 86 10.31 -9.22 -6.06
N SER A 87 9.67 -9.85 -7.03
CA SER A 87 10.11 -11.13 -7.61
C SER A 87 10.00 -11.09 -9.12
N GLN A 88 10.76 -11.96 -9.80
CA GLN A 88 10.67 -12.11 -11.23
C GLN A 88 9.66 -13.20 -11.58
N PHE A 89 8.96 -13.05 -12.71
CA PHE A 89 7.94 -14.00 -13.15
C PHE A 89 8.47 -15.45 -13.25
N GLY A 90 9.70 -15.64 -13.74
CA GLY A 90 10.33 -16.97 -13.82
C GLY A 90 10.83 -17.54 -12.48
N GLN A 91 10.85 -16.72 -11.43
CA GLN A 91 11.29 -17.09 -10.07
C GLN A 91 10.39 -16.43 -9.02
N PRO A 92 9.09 -16.79 -8.97
CA PRO A 92 8.10 -16.04 -8.19
C PRO A 92 8.33 -16.09 -6.68
N TYR A 93 9.03 -17.08 -6.18
CA TYR A 93 9.36 -17.24 -4.75
C TYR A 93 10.74 -16.69 -4.36
N ARG A 94 11.50 -16.16 -5.32
CA ARG A 94 12.76 -15.48 -5.04
C ARG A 94 12.50 -14.01 -4.79
N PHE A 95 12.20 -13.68 -3.53
CA PHE A 95 11.97 -12.31 -3.09
C PHE A 95 13.29 -11.54 -3.01
N ILE A 96 13.26 -10.33 -3.56
CA ILE A 96 14.35 -9.35 -3.48
C ILE A 96 13.79 -8.16 -2.71
N GLU A 97 14.39 -7.82 -1.58
CA GLU A 97 14.01 -6.63 -0.86
C GLU A 97 14.55 -5.39 -1.56
N VAL A 98 13.71 -4.36 -1.66
CA VAL A 98 14.04 -3.09 -2.31
C VAL A 98 13.57 -1.93 -1.43
N ASP A 99 14.20 -0.76 -1.60
CA ASP A 99 13.72 0.48 -0.99
C ASP A 99 12.50 1.06 -1.74
N GLU A 100 11.98 2.18 -1.27
CA GLU A 100 10.85 2.89 -1.88
C GLU A 100 11.15 3.41 -3.31
N ASN A 101 12.43 3.51 -3.68
CA ASN A 101 12.89 3.91 -5.01
C ASN A 101 13.11 2.70 -5.94
N GLY A 102 12.89 1.49 -5.45
CA GLY A 102 13.08 0.25 -6.20
C GLY A 102 14.54 -0.20 -6.28
N ALA A 103 15.45 0.42 -5.52
CA ALA A 103 16.82 -0.04 -5.43
C ALA A 103 16.92 -1.26 -4.50
N ARG A 104 17.70 -2.24 -4.93
CA ARG A 104 17.90 -3.47 -4.15
C ARG A 104 18.64 -3.15 -2.84
N LEU A 105 18.08 -3.63 -1.74
CA LEU A 105 18.76 -3.64 -0.45
C LEU A 105 19.69 -4.87 -0.39
N GLU A 106 20.92 -4.66 0.00
CA GLU A 106 21.83 -5.77 0.32
C GLU A 106 21.32 -6.44 1.60
N ALA A 107 21.28 -7.78 1.61
CA ALA A 107 21.01 -8.49 2.85
C ALA A 107 22.05 -8.05 3.87
N ALA A 108 21.62 -7.61 5.07
CA ALA A 108 22.54 -7.39 6.17
C ALA A 108 23.36 -8.69 6.33
N ALA A 109 24.69 -8.56 6.28
CA ALA A 109 25.56 -9.67 6.60
C ALA A 109 25.31 -10.02 8.07
N ASP A 110 24.83 -11.23 8.32
CA ASP A 110 24.72 -11.80 9.67
C ASP A 110 26.10 -12.00 10.29
#